data_9db6921b6436eccaa88946fbedb42807
#
_entry.id   9db6921b6436eccaa88946fbedb42807
#
_cell.length_a   1.000
_cell.length_b   1.000
_cell.length_c   1.000
_cell.angle_alpha   90.00
_cell.angle_beta   90.00
_cell.angle_gamma   90.00
#
_symmetry.space_group_name_H-M   'P 1'
#
loop_
_entity.id
_entity.type
_entity.pdbx_description
1 polymer ?
#
loop_
_entity_poly.entity_id
_entity_poly.type
_entity_poly.pdbx_seq_one_letter_code
_entity_poly.pdbx_strand_id
1 'polypeptide(L)'
;DNWWALELCSGPTKDMDYLLQVAHYYRAFHKQNIAVDIVKFTSDLDSYKVVVAPLAYMVKPGFAERLTKFVENGGTLIGTYMTGIADETDRCIFGAYPGPLRNVFGLWVEETDALYPEETNQIIMNENREVYSCSFLCDRLRLENAKTLGTYGSDFYAGEPCVTVNEYGKG
;
A
#
# COMPACT_ATOMS: atom_id res chain seq x y z
N ASP A 1 -1.04 15.37 -6.61
CA ASP A 1 -1.12 15.85 -5.22
C ASP A 1 -0.33 14.93 -4.28
N ASN A 2 -0.44 13.58 -4.36
CA ASN A 2 0.40 12.66 -3.57
C ASN A 2 1.90 12.93 -3.74
N TRP A 3 2.34 13.12 -4.97
CA TRP A 3 3.72 13.51 -5.26
C TRP A 3 4.16 14.74 -4.47
N TRP A 4 3.36 15.80 -4.55
CA TRP A 4 3.67 17.06 -3.87
C TRP A 4 3.71 16.89 -2.34
N ALA A 5 2.71 16.24 -1.77
CA ALA A 5 2.63 16.05 -0.33
C ALA A 5 3.79 15.19 0.20
N LEU A 6 4.06 14.06 -0.44
CA LEU A 6 5.06 13.10 0.02
C LEU A 6 6.50 13.58 -0.14
N GLU A 7 6.83 14.24 -1.26
CA GLU A 7 8.21 14.66 -1.52
C GLU A 7 8.56 16.02 -0.90
N LEU A 8 7.59 16.93 -0.77
CA LEU A 8 7.88 18.29 -0.36
C LEU A 8 7.44 18.63 1.07
N CYS A 9 6.49 17.91 1.64
CA CYS A 9 5.83 18.32 2.88
C CYS A 9 5.74 17.24 3.97
N SER A 10 5.24 16.05 3.64
CA SER A 10 4.71 15.11 4.63
C SER A 10 5.37 13.72 4.61
N GLY A 11 6.40 13.53 3.81
CA GLY A 11 7.12 12.25 3.76
C GLY A 11 7.89 11.95 5.06
N PRO A 12 7.95 10.70 5.51
CA PRO A 12 8.70 10.30 6.70
C PRO A 12 10.22 10.33 6.49
N THR A 13 10.67 10.49 5.26
CA THR A 13 12.06 10.61 4.87
C THR A 13 12.21 11.61 3.73
N LYS A 14 13.36 12.32 3.72
CA LYS A 14 13.74 13.27 2.65
C LYS A 14 14.01 12.59 1.30
N ASP A 15 14.21 11.27 1.30
CA ASP A 15 14.57 10.49 0.13
C ASP A 15 13.33 9.88 -0.57
N MET A 16 12.12 10.37 -0.21
CA MET A 16 10.88 9.95 -0.86
C MET A 16 10.86 10.39 -2.33
N ASP A 17 10.71 9.43 -3.24
CA ASP A 17 10.51 9.66 -4.67
C ASP A 17 9.23 8.92 -5.11
N TYR A 18 8.13 9.64 -5.13
CA TYR A 18 6.81 9.09 -5.48
C TYR A 18 6.77 8.51 -6.89
N LEU A 19 7.36 9.21 -7.85
CA LEU A 19 7.34 8.77 -9.25
C LEU A 19 8.18 7.52 -9.46
N LEU A 20 9.32 7.42 -8.78
CA LEU A 20 10.15 6.22 -8.81
C LEU A 20 9.40 5.02 -8.22
N GLN A 21 8.71 5.20 -7.09
CA GLN A 21 7.91 4.12 -6.47
C GLN A 21 6.79 3.66 -7.41
N VAL A 22 6.02 4.56 -8.00
CA VAL A 22 5.01 4.20 -9.01
C VAL A 22 5.63 3.44 -10.19
N ALA A 23 6.80 3.91 -10.67
CA ALA A 23 7.50 3.26 -11.77
C ALA A 23 7.99 1.85 -11.42
N HIS A 24 8.33 1.55 -10.15
CA HIS A 24 8.71 0.21 -9.71
C HIS A 24 7.54 -0.78 -9.89
N TYR A 25 6.33 -0.42 -9.48
CA TYR A 25 5.15 -1.25 -9.68
C TYR A 25 4.82 -1.43 -11.17
N TYR A 26 4.85 -0.35 -11.95
CA TYR A 26 4.67 -0.44 -13.40
C TYR A 26 5.65 -1.41 -14.04
N ARG A 27 6.95 -1.29 -13.73
CA ARG A 27 8.01 -2.13 -14.28
C ARG A 27 7.84 -3.61 -13.89
N ALA A 28 7.34 -3.90 -12.69
CA ALA A 28 7.11 -5.27 -12.25
C ALA A 28 6.12 -6.01 -13.16
N PHE A 29 4.99 -5.40 -13.49
CA PHE A 29 4.01 -5.95 -14.43
C PHE A 29 4.54 -5.96 -15.87
N HIS A 30 5.17 -4.88 -16.30
CA HIS A 30 5.71 -4.77 -17.66
C HIS A 30 6.75 -5.86 -17.97
N LYS A 31 7.64 -6.16 -17.01
CA LYS A 31 8.63 -7.25 -17.14
C LYS A 31 7.99 -8.63 -17.30
N GLN A 32 6.78 -8.81 -16.84
CA GLN A 32 5.99 -10.04 -16.97
C GLN A 32 5.12 -10.06 -18.24
N ASN A 33 5.26 -9.07 -19.12
CA ASN A 33 4.43 -8.88 -20.33
C ASN A 33 2.92 -8.73 -20.01
N ILE A 34 2.60 -8.15 -18.84
CA ILE A 34 1.23 -7.82 -18.45
C ILE A 34 0.95 -6.39 -18.89
N ALA A 35 -0.16 -6.20 -19.62
CA ALA A 35 -0.60 -4.87 -20.03
C ALA A 35 -0.98 -4.03 -18.80
N VAL A 36 -0.45 -2.81 -18.74
CA VAL A 36 -0.64 -1.90 -17.60
C VAL A 36 -0.97 -0.51 -18.10
N ASP A 37 -2.02 0.07 -17.56
CA ASP A 37 -2.40 1.48 -17.75
C ASP A 37 -2.10 2.29 -16.49
N ILE A 38 -1.70 3.54 -16.66
CA ILE A 38 -1.65 4.51 -15.57
C ILE A 38 -2.89 5.38 -15.69
N VAL A 39 -3.79 5.26 -14.73
CA VAL A 39 -5.10 5.90 -14.77
C VAL A 39 -5.25 6.95 -13.67
N LYS A 40 -6.15 7.91 -13.90
CA LYS A 40 -6.51 8.89 -12.87
C LYS A 40 -7.37 8.23 -11.79
N PHE A 41 -7.32 8.75 -10.56
CA PHE A 41 -8.18 8.26 -9.46
C PHE A 41 -9.69 8.37 -9.76
N THR A 42 -10.09 9.21 -10.73
CA THR A 42 -11.48 9.37 -11.19
C THR A 42 -11.87 8.44 -12.33
N SER A 43 -10.93 7.67 -12.87
CA SER A 43 -11.19 6.76 -13.99
C SER A 43 -12.16 5.63 -13.59
N ASP A 44 -12.87 5.12 -14.58
CA ASP A 44 -13.64 3.89 -14.43
C ASP A 44 -12.67 2.70 -14.28
N LEU A 45 -12.96 1.81 -13.34
CA LEU A 45 -12.14 0.65 -13.02
C LEU A 45 -12.76 -0.69 -13.46
N ASP A 46 -13.97 -0.69 -14.03
CA ASP A 46 -14.75 -1.89 -14.32
C ASP A 46 -14.07 -2.84 -15.32
N SER A 47 -13.17 -2.32 -16.17
CA SER A 47 -12.42 -3.12 -17.15
C SER A 47 -11.16 -3.79 -16.58
N TYR A 48 -10.74 -3.41 -15.37
CA TYR A 48 -9.52 -3.93 -14.76
C TYR A 48 -9.81 -5.12 -13.83
N LYS A 49 -8.86 -6.05 -13.75
CA LYS A 49 -8.88 -7.15 -12.78
C LYS A 49 -8.09 -6.82 -11.53
N VAL A 50 -7.00 -6.08 -11.69
CA VAL A 50 -6.09 -5.67 -10.62
C VAL A 50 -5.89 -4.17 -10.70
N VAL A 51 -6.01 -3.51 -9.58
CA VAL A 51 -5.64 -2.11 -9.40
C VAL A 51 -4.54 -2.03 -8.36
N VAL A 52 -3.44 -1.38 -8.71
CA VAL A 52 -2.37 -1.05 -7.76
C VAL A 52 -2.49 0.43 -7.41
N ALA A 53 -2.57 0.73 -6.13
CA ALA A 53 -2.64 2.08 -5.58
C ALA A 53 -1.35 2.39 -4.78
N PRO A 54 -0.22 2.65 -5.46
CA PRO A 54 1.04 2.90 -4.78
C PRO A 54 0.98 4.21 -4.02
N LEU A 55 1.37 4.21 -2.75
CA LEU A 55 1.44 5.41 -1.92
C LEU A 55 0.18 6.28 -2.09
N ALA A 56 -1.00 5.69 -1.95
CA ALA A 56 -2.27 6.40 -2.07
C ALA A 56 -2.53 7.26 -0.82
N TYR A 57 -1.61 8.19 -0.55
CA TYR A 57 -1.51 9.01 0.64
C TYR A 57 -2.75 9.85 0.88
N MET A 58 -3.16 10.62 -0.15
CA MET A 58 -4.36 11.44 -0.08
C MET A 58 -5.60 10.69 -0.53
N VAL A 59 -6.59 10.63 0.34
CA VAL A 59 -7.92 10.11 0.01
C VAL A 59 -8.83 11.25 -0.37
N LYS A 60 -8.94 11.51 -1.66
CA LYS A 60 -9.86 12.52 -2.20
C LYS A 60 -11.31 12.02 -2.17
N PRO A 61 -12.30 12.93 -2.14
CA PRO A 61 -13.71 12.55 -2.17
C PRO A 61 -14.04 11.58 -3.31
N GLY A 62 -14.73 10.49 -2.99
CA GLY A 62 -15.11 9.44 -3.94
C GLY A 62 -14.00 8.44 -4.29
N PHE A 63 -12.77 8.61 -3.81
CA PHE A 63 -11.67 7.69 -4.13
C PHE A 63 -11.79 6.36 -3.37
N ALA A 64 -11.99 6.43 -2.05
CA ALA A 64 -12.14 5.24 -1.23
C ALA A 64 -13.38 4.42 -1.62
N GLU A 65 -14.51 5.09 -1.86
CA GLU A 65 -15.75 4.46 -2.28
C GLU A 65 -15.60 3.73 -3.64
N ARG A 66 -14.84 4.32 -4.56
CA ARG A 66 -14.56 3.71 -5.87
C ARG A 66 -13.71 2.46 -5.74
N LEU A 67 -12.65 2.50 -4.94
CA LEU A 67 -11.79 1.34 -4.68
C LEU A 67 -12.56 0.25 -3.93
N THR A 68 -13.36 0.62 -2.94
CA THR A 68 -14.23 -0.30 -2.20
C THR A 68 -15.18 -1.02 -3.16
N LYS A 69 -15.90 -0.27 -4.00
CA LYS A 69 -16.82 -0.84 -5.00
C LYS A 69 -16.11 -1.76 -5.99
N PHE A 70 -14.92 -1.39 -6.44
CA PHE A 70 -14.10 -2.24 -7.32
C PHE A 70 -13.81 -3.59 -6.68
N VAL A 71 -13.39 -3.63 -5.41
CA VAL A 71 -13.13 -4.88 -4.68
C VAL A 71 -14.43 -5.64 -4.42
N GLU A 72 -15.50 -4.99 -3.99
CA GLU A 72 -16.82 -5.61 -3.79
C GLU A 72 -17.33 -6.35 -5.04
N ASN A 73 -17.00 -5.84 -6.22
CA ASN A 73 -17.38 -6.42 -7.50
C ASN A 73 -16.43 -7.56 -7.96
N GLY A 74 -15.37 -7.87 -7.24
CA GLY A 74 -14.45 -8.97 -7.53
C GLY A 74 -13.10 -8.54 -8.09
N GLY A 75 -12.77 -7.25 -8.03
CA GLY A 75 -11.44 -6.74 -8.39
C GLY A 75 -10.43 -6.95 -7.25
N THR A 76 -9.17 -7.10 -7.60
CA THR A 76 -8.07 -7.17 -6.63
C THR A 76 -7.41 -5.81 -6.47
N LEU A 77 -7.40 -5.27 -5.26
CA LEU A 77 -6.72 -4.03 -4.90
C LEU A 77 -5.41 -4.32 -4.18
N ILE A 78 -4.31 -3.76 -4.67
CA ILE A 78 -3.00 -3.79 -4.02
C ILE A 78 -2.71 -2.39 -3.47
N GLY A 79 -2.68 -2.26 -2.16
CA GLY A 79 -2.20 -1.08 -1.45
C GLY A 79 -0.77 -1.25 -0.96
N THR A 80 -0.13 -0.13 -0.66
CA THR A 80 1.25 -0.11 -0.15
C THR A 80 1.34 0.76 1.09
N TYR A 81 2.52 0.87 1.68
CA TYR A 81 2.78 1.85 2.72
C TYR A 81 2.35 3.27 2.28
N MET A 82 2.17 4.16 3.23
CA MET A 82 1.69 5.54 3.01
C MET A 82 0.32 5.61 2.32
N THR A 83 -0.58 4.65 2.56
CA THR A 83 -1.92 4.67 1.99
C THR A 83 -2.94 5.21 2.99
N GLY A 84 -3.80 6.15 2.57
CA GLY A 84 -4.98 6.59 3.31
C GLY A 84 -4.68 7.43 4.56
N ILE A 85 -3.64 8.24 4.53
CA ILE A 85 -3.18 9.04 5.68
C ILE A 85 -3.87 10.40 5.77
N ALA A 86 -4.06 11.08 4.65
CA ALA A 86 -4.58 12.43 4.61
C ALA A 86 -5.78 12.60 3.67
N ASP A 87 -6.57 13.64 3.93
CA ASP A 87 -7.62 14.11 3.02
C ASP A 87 -7.03 15.00 1.89
N GLU A 88 -7.88 15.52 1.03
CA GLU A 88 -7.49 16.36 -0.11
C GLU A 88 -6.87 17.71 0.29
N THR A 89 -6.89 18.06 1.56
CA THR A 89 -6.27 19.28 2.11
C THR A 89 -4.98 19.00 2.89
N ASP A 90 -4.45 17.76 2.78
CA ASP A 90 -3.29 17.27 3.53
C ASP A 90 -3.50 17.22 5.04
N ARG A 91 -4.74 17.11 5.49
CA ARG A 91 -5.07 16.93 6.90
C ARG A 91 -5.21 15.43 7.21
N CYS A 92 -4.51 14.97 8.26
CA CYS A 92 -4.57 13.59 8.71
C CYS A 92 -5.99 13.11 8.96
N ILE A 93 -6.30 11.92 8.48
CA ILE A 93 -7.57 11.22 8.73
C ILE A 93 -7.49 10.59 10.12
N PHE A 94 -8.44 10.92 10.99
CA PHE A 94 -8.49 10.35 12.34
C PHE A 94 -8.88 8.87 12.34
N GLY A 95 -8.37 8.11 13.30
CA GLY A 95 -8.76 6.72 13.53
C GLY A 95 -7.81 5.68 12.93
N ALA A 96 -6.57 6.04 12.68
CA ALA A 96 -5.53 5.25 12.05
C ALA A 96 -5.71 5.05 10.54
N TYR A 97 -4.64 4.79 9.84
CA TYR A 97 -4.65 4.53 8.40
C TYR A 97 -4.62 3.02 8.11
N PRO A 98 -5.11 2.59 6.97
CA PRO A 98 -5.39 3.36 5.74
C PRO A 98 -6.75 4.09 5.70
N GLY A 99 -7.17 4.75 6.78
CA GLY A 99 -8.37 5.58 6.81
C GLY A 99 -9.63 4.84 6.36
N PRO A 100 -10.39 5.37 5.39
CA PRO A 100 -11.64 4.75 4.96
C PRO A 100 -11.47 3.41 4.21
N LEU A 101 -10.24 3.03 3.85
CA LEU A 101 -9.94 1.73 3.24
C LEU A 101 -9.61 0.63 4.28
N ARG A 102 -9.65 0.93 5.58
CA ARG A 102 -9.33 0.00 6.66
C ARG A 102 -10.10 -1.33 6.57
N ASN A 103 -11.39 -1.27 6.33
CA ASN A 103 -12.22 -2.47 6.20
C ASN A 103 -11.89 -3.29 4.95
N VAL A 104 -11.56 -2.62 3.84
CA VAL A 104 -11.18 -3.28 2.58
C VAL A 104 -9.86 -4.03 2.75
N PHE A 105 -8.87 -3.41 3.39
CA PHE A 105 -7.59 -4.08 3.67
C PHE A 105 -7.65 -5.01 4.88
N GLY A 106 -8.64 -4.88 5.76
CA GLY A 106 -8.81 -5.71 6.94
C GLY A 106 -7.70 -5.54 7.99
N LEU A 107 -7.10 -4.36 8.04
CA LEU A 107 -5.98 -4.02 8.92
C LEU A 107 -5.91 -2.51 9.18
N TRP A 108 -5.07 -2.15 10.13
CA TRP A 108 -4.62 -0.77 10.29
C TRP A 108 -3.11 -0.74 10.58
N VAL A 109 -2.49 0.39 10.31
CA VAL A 109 -1.05 0.60 10.51
C VAL A 109 -0.84 1.33 11.83
N GLU A 110 -0.08 0.72 12.72
CA GLU A 110 0.25 1.27 14.04
C GLU A 110 1.40 2.26 13.97
N GLU A 111 2.41 1.91 13.17
CA GLU A 111 3.66 2.66 13.06
C GLU A 111 4.29 2.40 11.71
N THR A 112 5.01 3.37 11.18
CA THR A 112 5.87 3.23 10.02
C THR A 112 7.32 3.46 10.43
N ASP A 113 8.16 2.45 10.27
CA ASP A 113 9.60 2.56 10.49
C ASP A 113 10.29 2.99 9.19
N ALA A 114 11.08 4.05 9.25
CA ALA A 114 11.85 4.57 8.13
C ALA A 114 13.31 4.13 8.25
N LEU A 115 13.70 3.16 7.44
CA LEU A 115 15.06 2.63 7.43
C LEU A 115 16.05 3.65 6.87
N TYR A 116 17.26 3.67 7.43
CA TYR A 116 18.35 4.43 6.85
C TYR A 116 18.75 3.86 5.48
N PRO A 117 19.39 4.67 4.59
CA PRO A 117 19.70 4.23 3.22
C PRO A 117 20.53 2.95 3.11
N GLU A 118 21.36 2.66 4.12
CA GLU A 118 22.20 1.45 4.21
C GLU A 118 21.51 0.27 4.89
N GLU A 119 20.34 0.47 5.48
CA GLU A 119 19.59 -0.56 6.20
C GLU A 119 18.61 -1.29 5.29
N THR A 120 18.46 -2.56 5.57
CA THR A 120 17.48 -3.42 4.92
C THR A 120 16.85 -4.37 5.94
N ASN A 121 15.59 -4.70 5.74
CA ASN A 121 14.92 -5.78 6.43
C ASN A 121 14.61 -6.92 5.44
N GLN A 122 14.03 -7.99 5.90
CA GLN A 122 13.64 -9.14 5.12
C GLN A 122 12.13 -9.34 5.18
N ILE A 123 11.57 -9.78 4.07
CA ILE A 123 10.20 -10.31 4.00
C ILE A 123 10.32 -11.81 3.81
N ILE A 124 9.79 -12.59 4.74
CA ILE A 124 9.78 -14.06 4.70
C ILE A 124 8.35 -14.50 4.35
N MET A 125 8.17 -15.06 3.15
CA MET A 125 6.87 -15.55 2.70
C MET A 125 6.48 -16.83 3.44
N ASN A 126 5.23 -16.93 3.89
CA ASN A 126 4.76 -18.06 4.68
C ASN A 126 4.66 -19.35 3.89
N GLU A 127 4.18 -19.27 2.64
CA GLU A 127 3.85 -20.43 1.83
C GLU A 127 5.11 -21.19 1.36
N ASN A 128 6.03 -20.50 0.71
CA ASN A 128 7.21 -21.11 0.06
C ASN A 128 8.53 -20.83 0.80
N ARG A 129 8.47 -20.05 1.90
CA ARG A 129 9.65 -19.64 2.69
C ARG A 129 10.68 -18.83 1.91
N GLU A 130 10.30 -18.29 0.76
CA GLU A 130 11.14 -17.36 0.02
C GLU A 130 11.40 -16.09 0.83
N VAL A 131 12.61 -15.57 0.69
CA VAL A 131 13.09 -14.39 1.41
C VAL A 131 13.36 -13.27 0.40
N TYR A 132 12.74 -12.13 0.61
CA TYR A 132 12.98 -10.93 -0.17
C TYR A 132 13.58 -9.85 0.71
N SER A 133 14.49 -9.05 0.14
CA SER A 133 14.99 -7.85 0.82
C SER A 133 13.97 -6.72 0.67
N CYS A 134 13.71 -6.00 1.74
CA CYS A 134 12.97 -4.76 1.72
C CYS A 134 13.80 -3.64 2.35
N SER A 135 13.52 -2.42 1.93
CA SER A 135 14.20 -1.20 2.37
C SER A 135 13.24 -0.04 2.35
N PHE A 136 13.63 1.06 2.90
CA PHE A 136 12.96 2.34 2.86
C PHE A 136 11.89 2.51 3.95
N LEU A 137 10.72 1.90 3.86
CA LEU A 137 9.65 2.01 4.84
C LEU A 137 9.11 0.62 5.20
N CYS A 138 8.94 0.37 6.48
CA CYS A 138 8.36 -0.85 7.03
C CYS A 138 7.17 -0.51 7.91
N ASP A 139 5.95 -0.82 7.45
CA ASP A 139 4.73 -0.62 8.23
C ASP A 139 4.52 -1.75 9.23
N ARG A 140 4.26 -1.40 10.49
CA ARG A 140 3.81 -2.33 11.53
C ARG A 140 2.30 -2.47 11.47
N LEU A 141 1.83 -3.63 11.04
CA LEU A 141 0.43 -3.89 10.74
C LEU A 141 -0.29 -4.54 11.92
N ARG A 142 -1.49 -4.05 12.21
CA ARG A 142 -2.44 -4.68 13.14
C ARG A 142 -3.62 -5.23 12.35
N LEU A 143 -3.69 -6.57 12.28
CA LEU A 143 -4.70 -7.26 11.48
C LEU A 143 -6.05 -7.27 12.20
N GLU A 144 -7.12 -7.10 11.45
CA GLU A 144 -8.51 -7.26 11.89
C GLU A 144 -9.14 -8.50 11.24
N ASN A 145 -9.25 -8.49 9.89
CA ASN A 145 -9.77 -9.61 9.12
C ASN A 145 -8.74 -10.15 8.11
N ALA A 146 -7.66 -9.41 7.86
CA ALA A 146 -6.62 -9.83 6.94
C ALA A 146 -5.83 -11.05 7.45
N LYS A 147 -5.33 -11.85 6.51
CA LYS A 147 -4.46 -13.00 6.75
C LYS A 147 -3.02 -12.64 6.38
N THR A 148 -2.06 -13.13 7.15
CA THR A 148 -0.63 -12.93 6.90
C THR A 148 -0.14 -13.86 5.81
N LEU A 149 0.45 -13.28 4.76
CA LEU A 149 1.17 -14.00 3.71
C LEU A 149 2.69 -13.97 3.88
N GLY A 150 3.22 -12.92 4.54
CA GLY A 150 4.64 -12.77 4.82
C GLY A 150 4.87 -11.93 6.05
N THR A 151 6.02 -12.15 6.70
CA THR A 151 6.43 -11.48 7.94
C THR A 151 7.80 -10.85 7.79
N TYR A 152 8.09 -9.85 8.61
CA TYR A 152 9.44 -9.31 8.73
C TYR A 152 10.42 -10.32 9.30
N GLY A 153 11.66 -10.35 8.79
CA GLY A 153 12.69 -11.29 9.20
C GLY A 153 13.65 -10.76 10.26
N SER A 154 13.71 -9.45 10.46
CA SER A 154 14.66 -8.81 11.38
C SER A 154 14.04 -7.59 12.07
N ASP A 155 14.85 -6.95 12.93
CA ASP A 155 14.47 -5.83 13.78
C ASP A 155 13.55 -6.22 14.94
N PHE A 156 13.15 -5.22 15.78
CA PHE A 156 12.30 -5.43 16.97
C PHE A 156 10.89 -5.92 16.61
N TYR A 157 10.46 -5.73 15.37
CA TYR A 157 9.19 -6.22 14.83
C TYR A 157 9.35 -7.50 13.98
N ALA A 158 10.46 -8.23 14.10
CA ALA A 158 10.62 -9.52 13.43
C ALA A 158 9.48 -10.48 13.77
N GLY A 159 8.91 -11.11 12.73
CA GLY A 159 7.73 -11.98 12.87
C GLY A 159 6.39 -11.24 12.77
N GLU A 160 6.35 -9.91 12.81
CA GLU A 160 5.13 -9.15 12.56
C GLU A 160 4.74 -9.23 11.05
N PRO A 161 3.43 -9.18 10.73
CA PRO A 161 2.96 -9.25 9.35
C PRO A 161 3.41 -8.04 8.54
N CYS A 162 3.84 -8.28 7.28
CA CYS A 162 4.21 -7.24 6.33
C CYS A 162 3.61 -7.43 4.95
N VAL A 163 3.23 -8.65 4.58
CA VAL A 163 2.44 -8.96 3.38
C VAL A 163 1.17 -9.65 3.82
N THR A 164 0.03 -9.11 3.40
CA THR A 164 -1.28 -9.57 3.86
C THR A 164 -2.26 -9.69 2.72
N VAL A 165 -3.33 -10.45 2.93
CA VAL A 165 -4.49 -10.55 2.05
C VAL A 165 -5.75 -10.44 2.88
N ASN A 166 -6.75 -9.75 2.35
CA ASN A 166 -8.09 -9.69 2.90
C ASN A 166 -9.12 -10.02 1.82
N GLU A 167 -10.13 -10.79 2.15
CA GLU A 167 -11.27 -11.05 1.28
C GLU A 167 -12.38 -10.05 1.65
N TYR A 168 -12.81 -9.23 0.69
CA TYR A 168 -13.83 -8.22 0.91
C TYR A 168 -14.84 -8.21 -0.26
N GLY A 169 -16.12 -8.43 0.05
CA GLY A 169 -17.16 -8.58 -0.98
C GLY A 169 -16.92 -9.83 -1.82
N LYS A 170 -16.61 -9.63 -3.11
CA LYS A 170 -16.29 -10.71 -4.06
C LYS A 170 -14.79 -10.72 -4.46
N GLY A 171 -14.02 -9.80 -3.95
CA GLY A 171 -12.61 -9.65 -4.26
C GLY A 171 -11.68 -9.90 -3.09
#